data_bedb0471d7d3b627377df72a73169772
#
_entry.id   bedb0471d7d3b627377df72a73169772
#
_cell.length_a   1.000
_cell.length_b   1.000
_cell.length_c   1.000
_cell.angle_alpha   90.00
_cell.angle_beta   90.00
_cell.angle_gamma   90.00
#
_symmetry.space_group_name_H-M   'P 1'
#
loop_
_entity.id
_entity.type
_entity.pdbx_description
1 polymer ?
#
loop_
_entity_poly.entity_id
_entity_poly.type
_entity_poly.pdbx_seq_one_letter_code
_entity_poly.pdbx_strand_id
1 'polypeptide(L)'
;MRVIELLIDEDELLSGIEAISIVDRPAIQENFIALSEQNKIELTEIDKEKRILMGAALIPNKNIYRQDGEDEYYIYFSEDTVRRASELFLMRGNQNKSTLEHEAELHGLSVVESWIIEDEKHDKSRKYNMELPVGTWMVSMKVNNDEVWNNYVKTGLVKGFSIEGYFTDKVNMAQVEEVSESEANEILLELKDYLNSKMYKLATYNDYPDGVVSNAKRVLEYVDKNGWGSCGTAVGKRRASQLASKSNLTVSTIK
;
A
#
# COMPACT_ATOMS: atom_id res chain seq x y z
N MET A 1 -16.51 11.30 -24.12
CA MET A 1 -15.54 10.97 -23.06
C MET A 1 -16.00 9.68 -22.40
N ARG A 2 -15.13 8.70 -22.27
CA ARG A 2 -15.44 7.36 -21.72
C ARG A 2 -15.62 7.45 -20.20
N VAL A 3 -16.57 6.68 -19.65
CA VAL A 3 -16.79 6.55 -18.21
C VAL A 3 -16.62 5.07 -17.85
N ILE A 4 -15.77 4.77 -16.89
CA ILE A 4 -15.36 3.41 -16.54
C ILE A 4 -15.73 3.14 -15.08
N GLU A 5 -16.48 2.08 -14.81
CA GLU A 5 -16.67 1.57 -13.46
C GLU A 5 -15.45 0.75 -13.02
N LEU A 6 -14.87 1.10 -11.89
CA LEU A 6 -13.81 0.35 -11.28
C LEU A 6 -14.37 -0.63 -10.25
N LEU A 7 -13.87 -1.86 -10.29
CA LEU A 7 -14.29 -2.98 -9.44
C LEU A 7 -13.10 -3.53 -8.66
N ILE A 8 -13.41 -4.24 -7.58
CA ILE A 8 -12.44 -5.06 -6.86
C ILE A 8 -12.51 -6.47 -7.45
N ASP A 9 -11.38 -6.97 -7.91
CA ASP A 9 -11.22 -8.36 -8.27
C ASP A 9 -10.85 -9.17 -7.01
N GLU A 10 -11.76 -10.00 -6.52
CA GLU A 10 -11.56 -10.76 -5.29
C GLU A 10 -10.54 -11.90 -5.47
N ASP A 11 -10.28 -12.33 -6.69
CA ASP A 11 -9.30 -13.36 -7.00
C ASP A 11 -7.86 -12.78 -7.04
N GLU A 12 -7.72 -11.45 -7.15
CA GLU A 12 -6.45 -10.76 -7.09
C GLU A 12 -6.15 -10.25 -5.68
N LEU A 13 -5.09 -10.78 -5.06
CA LEU A 13 -4.61 -10.41 -3.72
C LEU A 13 -4.31 -8.90 -3.56
N LEU A 14 -3.93 -8.24 -4.65
CA LEU A 14 -3.56 -6.81 -4.66
C LEU A 14 -4.75 -5.90 -4.97
N SER A 15 -5.88 -6.41 -5.45
CA SER A 15 -7.04 -5.58 -5.78
C SER A 15 -7.66 -4.95 -4.53
N GLY A 16 -7.94 -3.66 -4.59
CA GLY A 16 -8.48 -2.86 -3.49
C GLY A 16 -7.52 -1.74 -3.06
N ILE A 17 -7.80 -1.11 -1.94
CA ILE A 17 -7.06 0.04 -1.42
C ILE A 17 -5.93 -0.41 -0.50
N GLU A 18 -4.70 0.04 -0.80
CA GLU A 18 -3.51 -0.25 0.00
C GLU A 18 -3.17 0.86 0.98
N ALA A 19 -3.34 2.13 0.59
CA ALA A 19 -3.01 3.27 1.43
C ALA A 19 -4.00 4.42 1.22
N ILE A 20 -4.04 5.33 2.21
CA ILE A 20 -4.75 6.61 2.11
C ILE A 20 -3.71 7.72 2.17
N SER A 21 -3.64 8.50 1.08
CA SER A 21 -2.77 9.67 0.97
C SER A 21 -3.45 10.92 1.53
N ILE A 22 -2.67 11.80 2.15
CA ILE A 22 -3.07 13.17 2.44
C ILE A 22 -2.54 14.09 1.34
N VAL A 23 -3.42 14.86 0.71
CA VAL A 23 -3.12 15.60 -0.52
C VAL A 23 -3.67 17.03 -0.50
N ASP A 24 -3.05 17.94 -1.27
CA ASP A 24 -3.58 19.29 -1.52
C ASP A 24 -4.86 19.24 -2.38
N ARG A 25 -4.89 18.36 -3.38
CA ARG A 25 -6.01 18.26 -4.33
C ARG A 25 -6.58 16.85 -4.36
N PRO A 26 -7.54 16.55 -3.48
CA PRO A 26 -8.16 15.24 -3.46
C PRO A 26 -8.92 14.97 -4.76
N ALA A 27 -8.75 13.78 -5.32
CA ALA A 27 -9.38 13.37 -6.58
C ALA A 27 -10.92 13.39 -6.50
N ILE A 28 -11.47 13.17 -5.31
CA ILE A 28 -12.91 13.25 -5.04
C ILE A 28 -13.41 14.69 -4.80
N GLN A 29 -12.53 15.70 -4.84
CA GLN A 29 -12.84 17.12 -4.63
C GLN A 29 -13.53 17.44 -3.30
N GLU A 30 -13.27 16.67 -2.26
CA GLU A 30 -13.79 16.88 -0.91
C GLU A 30 -12.63 17.06 0.08
N ASN A 31 -12.73 18.07 0.91
CA ASN A 31 -11.72 18.35 1.92
C ASN A 31 -12.01 17.59 3.22
N PHE A 32 -10.98 17.24 3.95
CA PHE A 32 -11.13 16.79 5.33
C PHE A 32 -11.22 17.97 6.29
N ILE A 33 -11.65 17.70 7.50
CA ILE A 33 -11.62 18.65 8.61
C ILE A 33 -10.64 18.17 9.69
N ALA A 34 -9.92 19.09 10.29
CA ALA A 34 -9.13 18.80 11.49
C ALA A 34 -10.03 18.99 12.72
N LEU A 35 -10.25 17.91 13.46
CA LEU A 35 -11.06 17.95 14.67
C LEU A 35 -10.25 18.60 15.80
N SER A 36 -10.64 19.83 16.19
CA SER A 36 -10.16 20.49 17.39
C SER A 36 -11.20 20.42 18.51
N GLU A 37 -10.77 20.48 19.78
CA GLU A 37 -11.67 20.52 20.91
C GLU A 37 -12.30 21.93 21.06
N GLN A 38 -13.06 22.38 20.06
CA GLN A 38 -13.91 23.55 20.21
C GLN A 38 -15.38 23.13 20.34
N ASN A 39 -15.72 22.53 21.46
CA ASN A 39 -17.03 22.68 22.06
C ASN A 39 -16.85 23.33 23.40
N LYS A 40 -17.31 24.62 23.49
CA LYS A 40 -17.28 25.44 24.69
C LYS A 40 -17.76 24.68 25.92
N ILE A 41 -16.83 24.37 26.81
CA ILE A 41 -17.04 24.49 28.24
C ILE A 41 -15.83 25.31 28.72
N GLU A 42 -16.12 26.54 29.21
CA GLU A 42 -15.15 27.33 29.91
C GLU A 42 -14.60 26.52 31.07
N LEU A 43 -13.31 26.30 31.11
CA LEU A 43 -12.42 26.31 32.26
C LEU A 43 -11.04 25.72 31.87
N THR A 44 -10.06 26.62 31.82
CA THR A 44 -8.61 26.43 32.02
C THR A 44 -7.86 25.51 31.08
N GLU A 45 -7.18 26.16 30.14
CA GLU A 45 -5.87 25.83 29.56
C GLU A 45 -5.48 24.36 29.48
N ILE A 46 -5.59 23.82 28.33
CA ILE A 46 -4.64 23.15 27.45
C ILE A 46 -5.46 22.64 26.25
N ASP A 47 -5.49 23.41 25.17
CA ASP A 47 -5.99 22.97 23.86
C ASP A 47 -5.06 21.84 23.36
N LYS A 48 -5.30 20.63 23.82
CA LYS A 48 -4.72 19.43 23.19
C LYS A 48 -5.48 19.22 21.91
N GLU A 49 -4.97 19.76 20.83
CA GLU A 49 -5.44 19.44 19.49
C GLU A 49 -5.61 17.92 19.37
N LYS A 50 -6.79 17.46 19.01
CA LYS A 50 -7.05 16.01 18.86
C LYS A 50 -6.16 15.40 17.78
N ARG A 51 -5.66 16.22 16.86
CA ARG A 51 -4.86 15.79 15.70
C ARG A 51 -5.53 14.66 14.94
N ILE A 52 -6.82 14.84 14.69
CA ILE A 52 -7.62 13.91 13.90
C ILE A 52 -8.12 14.67 12.68
N LEU A 53 -7.88 14.11 11.52
CA LEU A 53 -8.44 14.52 10.24
C LEU A 53 -9.66 13.65 9.96
N MET A 54 -10.80 14.24 9.64
CA MET A 54 -12.02 13.51 9.28
C MET A 54 -12.49 13.94 7.90
N GLY A 55 -12.76 12.99 7.01
CA GLY A 55 -13.21 13.27 5.67
C GLY A 55 -13.62 12.02 4.91
N ALA A 56 -14.14 12.22 3.70
CA ALA A 56 -14.42 11.15 2.77
C ALA A 56 -13.12 10.58 2.21
N ALA A 57 -12.99 9.26 2.20
CA ALA A 57 -11.94 8.55 1.48
C ALA A 57 -12.41 8.20 0.06
N LEU A 58 -13.69 7.83 -0.10
CA LEU A 58 -14.28 7.49 -1.40
C LEU A 58 -15.78 7.81 -1.42
N ILE A 59 -16.25 8.38 -2.52
CA ILE A 59 -17.66 8.75 -2.73
C ILE A 59 -18.21 7.88 -3.87
N PRO A 60 -19.31 7.15 -3.65
CA PRO A 60 -19.90 6.31 -4.68
C PRO A 60 -20.46 7.13 -5.83
N ASN A 61 -20.40 6.57 -7.03
CA ASN A 61 -20.98 7.14 -8.26
C ASN A 61 -20.48 8.56 -8.63
N LYS A 62 -19.42 9.03 -7.98
CA LYS A 62 -18.77 10.32 -8.29
C LYS A 62 -17.74 10.11 -9.40
N ASN A 63 -17.90 10.81 -10.51
CA ASN A 63 -16.96 10.78 -11.61
C ASN A 63 -15.64 11.45 -11.22
N ILE A 64 -14.54 10.73 -11.37
CA ILE A 64 -13.18 11.18 -11.12
C ILE A 64 -12.45 11.24 -12.45
N TYR A 65 -12.00 12.42 -12.84
CA TYR A 65 -11.24 12.62 -14.07
C TYR A 65 -9.89 11.90 -14.03
N ARG A 66 -9.54 11.28 -15.14
CA ARG A 66 -8.24 10.65 -15.37
C ARG A 66 -7.74 10.98 -16.77
N GLN A 67 -6.42 11.07 -16.89
CA GLN A 67 -5.73 11.26 -18.15
C GLN A 67 -4.56 10.27 -18.23
N ASP A 68 -4.50 9.54 -19.33
CA ASP A 68 -3.39 8.65 -19.65
C ASP A 68 -2.89 8.98 -21.06
N GLY A 69 -1.76 9.69 -21.13
CA GLY A 69 -1.26 10.26 -22.36
C GLY A 69 -2.24 11.28 -22.96
N GLU A 70 -2.76 10.98 -24.16
CA GLU A 70 -3.78 11.80 -24.86
C GLU A 70 -5.22 11.34 -24.54
N ASP A 71 -5.39 10.19 -23.92
CA ASP A 71 -6.70 9.63 -23.56
C ASP A 71 -7.23 10.27 -22.27
N GLU A 72 -8.40 10.91 -22.40
CA GLU A 72 -9.13 11.49 -21.27
C GLU A 72 -10.38 10.67 -20.97
N TYR A 73 -10.59 10.30 -19.71
CA TYR A 73 -11.74 9.51 -19.28
C TYR A 73 -12.13 9.81 -17.83
N TYR A 74 -13.31 9.34 -17.45
CA TYR A 74 -13.75 9.35 -16.07
C TYR A 74 -13.79 7.94 -15.52
N ILE A 75 -13.45 7.81 -14.24
CA ILE A 75 -13.67 6.59 -13.46
C ILE A 75 -14.68 6.88 -12.35
N TYR A 76 -15.39 5.85 -11.92
CA TYR A 76 -16.23 5.90 -10.73
C TYR A 76 -16.24 4.55 -10.02
N PHE A 77 -16.71 4.55 -8.78
CA PHE A 77 -16.89 3.36 -7.95
C PHE A 77 -18.38 3.25 -7.59
N SER A 78 -18.98 2.08 -7.73
CA SER A 78 -20.34 1.82 -7.24
C SER A 78 -20.37 1.77 -5.70
N GLU A 79 -21.56 1.84 -5.10
CA GLU A 79 -21.71 1.74 -3.64
C GLU A 79 -21.16 0.41 -3.11
N ASP A 80 -21.39 -0.69 -3.83
CA ASP A 80 -20.90 -2.02 -3.47
C ASP A 80 -19.35 -2.05 -3.49
N THR A 81 -18.74 -1.46 -4.52
CA THR A 81 -17.28 -1.36 -4.61
C THR A 81 -16.70 -0.51 -3.49
N VAL A 82 -17.33 0.63 -3.16
CA VAL A 82 -16.89 1.49 -2.05
C VAL A 82 -16.97 0.75 -0.72
N ARG A 83 -18.08 0.07 -0.44
CA ARG A 83 -18.26 -0.74 0.78
C ARG A 83 -17.20 -1.83 0.86
N ARG A 84 -17.03 -2.59 -0.21
CA ARG A 84 -16.05 -3.70 -0.26
C ARG A 84 -14.62 -3.20 -0.09
N ALA A 85 -14.27 -2.08 -0.73
CA ALA A 85 -12.95 -1.45 -0.57
C ALA A 85 -12.67 -1.07 0.88
N SER A 86 -13.65 -0.48 1.58
CA SER A 86 -13.51 -0.08 2.99
C SER A 86 -13.31 -1.29 3.92
N GLU A 87 -14.02 -2.38 3.68
CA GLU A 87 -13.88 -3.62 4.44
C GLU A 87 -12.50 -4.27 4.25
N LEU A 88 -12.09 -4.44 2.98
CA LEU A 88 -10.80 -5.04 2.65
C LEU A 88 -9.62 -4.22 3.16
N PHE A 89 -9.70 -2.89 3.12
CA PHE A 89 -8.69 -2.00 3.68
C PHE A 89 -8.40 -2.32 5.16
N LEU A 90 -9.45 -2.48 5.96
CA LEU A 90 -9.31 -2.82 7.38
C LEU A 90 -8.91 -4.29 7.58
N MET A 91 -9.53 -5.22 6.86
CA MET A 91 -9.25 -6.66 6.98
C MET A 91 -7.78 -6.98 6.65
N ARG A 92 -7.17 -6.24 5.73
CA ARG A 92 -5.76 -6.41 5.34
C ARG A 92 -4.78 -5.66 6.26
N GLY A 93 -5.26 -4.96 7.28
CA GLY A 93 -4.40 -4.24 8.21
C GLY A 93 -3.77 -2.96 7.64
N ASN A 94 -4.38 -2.34 6.62
CA ASN A 94 -3.84 -1.19 5.91
C ASN A 94 -4.06 0.16 6.62
N GLN A 95 -4.74 0.19 7.76
CA GLN A 95 -5.08 1.40 8.50
C GLN A 95 -3.89 2.26 8.93
N ASN A 96 -2.69 1.71 8.91
CA ASN A 96 -1.45 2.44 9.25
C ASN A 96 -0.62 2.83 8.02
N LYS A 97 -1.12 2.51 6.81
CA LYS A 97 -0.44 2.85 5.56
C LYS A 97 -0.96 4.17 5.04
N SER A 98 -0.10 5.16 5.05
CA SER A 98 -0.43 6.51 4.56
C SER A 98 0.74 7.11 3.81
N THR A 99 0.45 7.95 2.82
CA THR A 99 1.45 8.66 2.03
C THR A 99 1.17 10.15 1.99
N LEU A 100 2.13 10.93 1.55
CA LEU A 100 2.01 12.34 1.24
C LEU A 100 2.06 12.52 -0.29
N GLU A 101 1.01 13.11 -0.87
CA GLU A 101 0.92 13.40 -2.31
C GLU A 101 1.18 12.17 -3.21
N HIS A 102 0.88 10.96 -2.73
CA HIS A 102 1.17 9.69 -3.43
C HIS A 102 2.65 9.37 -3.67
N GLU A 103 3.56 10.12 -3.05
CA GLU A 103 5.01 9.99 -3.31
C GLU A 103 5.78 9.44 -2.11
N ALA A 104 5.54 10.00 -0.91
CA ALA A 104 6.32 9.67 0.27
C ALA A 104 5.50 8.91 1.30
N GLU A 105 5.99 7.76 1.75
CA GLU A 105 5.39 7.01 2.84
C GLU A 105 5.46 7.80 4.15
N LEU A 106 4.36 7.86 4.87
CA LEU A 106 4.24 8.56 6.15
C LEU A 106 4.11 7.58 7.31
N HIS A 107 4.87 7.82 8.36
CA HIS A 107 4.76 7.08 9.61
C HIS A 107 4.07 7.92 10.70
N GLY A 108 3.39 7.24 11.62
CA GLY A 108 2.68 7.90 12.72
C GLY A 108 1.29 8.44 12.33
N LEU A 109 0.75 8.02 11.19
CA LEU A 109 -0.62 8.23 10.80
C LEU A 109 -1.38 6.92 10.89
N SER A 110 -2.62 6.98 11.38
CA SER A 110 -3.47 5.78 11.50
C SER A 110 -4.93 6.13 11.31
N VAL A 111 -5.63 5.35 10.49
CA VAL A 111 -7.10 5.40 10.44
C VAL A 111 -7.64 4.78 11.74
N VAL A 112 -8.31 5.60 12.53
CA VAL A 112 -8.85 5.22 13.85
C VAL A 112 -10.37 5.06 13.86
N GLU A 113 -11.03 5.55 12.82
CA GLU A 113 -12.44 5.32 12.54
C GLU A 113 -12.64 5.13 11.05
N SER A 114 -13.53 4.24 10.68
CA SER A 114 -13.91 3.93 9.30
C SER A 114 -15.38 3.53 9.28
N TRP A 115 -16.20 4.18 8.46
CA TRP A 115 -17.63 3.88 8.36
C TRP A 115 -18.19 4.27 6.99
N ILE A 116 -19.32 3.69 6.65
CA ILE A 116 -20.12 4.06 5.48
C ILE A 116 -21.28 4.94 5.95
N ILE A 117 -21.54 6.02 5.26
CA ILE A 117 -22.74 6.82 5.51
C ILE A 117 -23.98 6.02 5.11
N GLU A 118 -24.84 5.71 6.08
CA GLU A 118 -26.09 4.96 5.85
C GLU A 118 -27.32 5.89 5.91
N ASP A 119 -27.20 7.03 6.59
CA ASP A 119 -28.29 8.02 6.73
C ASP A 119 -27.73 9.43 6.55
N GLU A 120 -28.15 10.11 5.49
CA GLU A 120 -27.72 11.47 5.21
C GLU A 120 -28.07 12.50 6.31
N LYS A 121 -29.09 12.26 7.11
CA LYS A 121 -29.58 13.24 8.11
C LYS A 121 -28.93 13.09 9.46
N HIS A 122 -28.63 11.85 9.86
CA HIS A 122 -28.20 11.53 11.23
C HIS A 122 -26.74 11.07 11.30
N ASP A 123 -26.04 11.00 10.18
CA ASP A 123 -24.65 10.61 10.17
C ASP A 123 -23.74 11.58 10.95
N LYS A 124 -22.66 11.07 11.50
CA LYS A 124 -21.67 11.83 12.25
C LYS A 124 -21.10 13.01 11.44
N SER A 125 -20.92 12.85 10.14
CA SER A 125 -20.40 13.88 9.23
C SER A 125 -21.23 15.17 9.26
N ARG A 126 -22.53 15.07 9.49
CA ARG A 126 -23.45 16.23 9.58
C ARG A 126 -23.13 17.18 10.73
N LYS A 127 -22.58 16.68 11.84
CA LYS A 127 -22.14 17.53 12.97
C LYS A 127 -21.02 18.50 12.55
N TYR A 128 -20.37 18.21 11.46
CA TYR A 128 -19.25 18.97 10.91
C TYR A 128 -19.56 19.62 9.58
N ASN A 129 -20.86 19.74 9.25
CA ASN A 129 -21.39 20.37 8.02
C ASN A 129 -20.91 19.71 6.71
N MET A 130 -20.61 18.40 6.76
CA MET A 130 -20.29 17.63 5.57
C MET A 130 -21.57 17.09 4.95
N GLU A 131 -21.88 17.52 3.72
CA GLU A 131 -23.06 17.11 2.96
C GLU A 131 -22.67 16.05 1.91
N LEU A 132 -22.59 14.81 2.35
CA LEU A 132 -22.11 13.69 1.53
C LEU A 132 -23.25 12.67 1.31
N PRO A 133 -23.30 12.00 0.15
CA PRO A 133 -24.34 11.02 -0.15
C PRO A 133 -24.19 9.74 0.67
N VAL A 134 -25.29 9.00 0.78
CA VAL A 134 -25.28 7.61 1.29
C VAL A 134 -24.30 6.76 0.48
N GLY A 135 -23.68 5.77 1.11
CA GLY A 135 -22.66 4.93 0.50
C GLY A 135 -21.24 5.53 0.53
N THR A 136 -21.07 6.80 0.95
CA THR A 136 -19.74 7.41 1.09
C THR A 136 -18.94 6.72 2.19
N TRP A 137 -17.71 6.34 1.88
CA TRP A 137 -16.76 5.85 2.87
C TRP A 137 -16.05 7.01 3.56
N MET A 138 -16.28 7.12 4.85
CA MET A 138 -15.70 8.11 5.74
C MET A 138 -14.59 7.51 6.59
N VAL A 139 -13.55 8.30 6.82
CA VAL A 139 -12.46 7.93 7.73
C VAL A 139 -12.13 9.06 8.70
N SER A 140 -11.66 8.67 9.90
CA SER A 140 -10.95 9.58 10.80
C SER A 140 -9.52 9.06 10.94
N MET A 141 -8.55 9.92 10.61
CA MET A 141 -7.13 9.61 10.66
C MET A 141 -6.46 10.37 11.79
N LYS A 142 -5.83 9.67 12.71
CA LYS A 142 -4.99 10.22 13.76
C LYS A 142 -3.60 10.54 13.22
N VAL A 143 -3.12 11.77 13.48
CA VAL A 143 -1.78 12.21 13.07
C VAL A 143 -0.90 12.36 14.30
N ASN A 144 -0.10 11.34 14.61
CA ASN A 144 0.88 11.37 15.72
C ASN A 144 2.28 11.88 15.27
N ASN A 145 2.41 12.25 14.00
CA ASN A 145 3.63 12.79 13.42
C ASN A 145 3.61 14.33 13.55
N ASP A 146 4.53 14.88 14.37
CA ASP A 146 4.61 16.32 14.62
C ASP A 146 4.99 17.12 13.38
N GLU A 147 5.86 16.58 12.55
CA GLU A 147 6.30 17.22 11.30
C GLU A 147 5.14 17.33 10.32
N VAL A 148 4.43 16.23 10.10
CA VAL A 148 3.25 16.21 9.22
C VAL A 148 2.17 17.17 9.74
N TRP A 149 1.91 17.14 11.04
CA TRP A 149 0.89 18.01 11.64
C TRP A 149 1.21 19.49 11.50
N ASN A 150 2.43 19.89 11.85
CA ASN A 150 2.81 21.31 11.87
C ASN A 150 3.10 21.87 10.48
N ASN A 151 3.75 21.10 9.59
CA ASN A 151 4.22 21.59 8.30
C ASN A 151 3.20 21.44 7.17
N TYR A 152 2.28 20.49 7.27
CA TYR A 152 1.33 20.20 6.18
C TYR A 152 -0.13 20.44 6.58
N VAL A 153 -0.55 19.93 7.74
CA VAL A 153 -1.96 20.05 8.16
C VAL A 153 -2.28 21.47 8.64
N LYS A 154 -1.52 21.99 9.60
CA LYS A 154 -1.76 23.35 10.15
C LYS A 154 -1.56 24.46 9.11
N THR A 155 -0.68 24.28 8.18
CA THR A 155 -0.42 25.25 7.11
C THR A 155 -1.46 25.20 5.99
N GLY A 156 -2.32 24.15 5.97
CA GLY A 156 -3.30 23.95 4.91
C GLY A 156 -2.68 23.53 3.57
N LEU A 157 -1.45 23.02 3.59
CA LEU A 157 -0.81 22.46 2.39
C LEU A 157 -1.49 21.19 1.93
N VAL A 158 -2.03 20.38 2.84
CA VAL A 158 -2.87 19.22 2.52
C VAL A 158 -4.30 19.49 2.94
N LYS A 159 -5.28 19.09 2.13
CA LYS A 159 -6.70 19.45 2.31
C LYS A 159 -7.65 18.27 2.31
N GLY A 160 -7.27 17.14 1.74
CA GLY A 160 -8.16 16.00 1.63
C GLY A 160 -7.45 14.67 1.61
N PHE A 161 -8.26 13.62 1.54
CA PHE A 161 -7.79 12.24 1.36
C PHE A 161 -7.85 11.85 -0.10
N SER A 162 -6.90 11.02 -0.52
CA SER A 162 -6.91 10.32 -1.79
C SER A 162 -6.52 8.86 -1.55
N ILE A 163 -7.08 7.94 -2.32
CA ILE A 163 -6.81 6.51 -2.18
C ILE A 163 -5.71 6.05 -3.12
N GLU A 164 -4.94 5.08 -2.68
CA GLU A 164 -3.97 4.33 -3.48
C GLU A 164 -4.35 2.85 -3.48
N GLY A 165 -4.36 2.25 -4.66
CA GLY A 165 -4.68 0.82 -4.78
C GLY A 165 -4.91 0.41 -6.22
N TYR A 166 -5.20 -0.88 -6.39
CA TYR A 166 -5.41 -1.50 -7.70
C TYR A 166 -6.87 -1.90 -7.85
N PHE A 167 -7.40 -1.61 -9.02
CA PHE A 167 -8.79 -1.91 -9.38
C PHE A 167 -8.84 -2.40 -10.82
N THR A 168 -9.80 -3.27 -11.09
CA THR A 168 -10.08 -3.76 -12.44
C THR A 168 -11.23 -2.97 -13.04
N ASP A 169 -11.17 -2.63 -14.31
CA ASP A 169 -12.30 -2.02 -14.98
C ASP A 169 -13.35 -3.08 -15.36
N LYS A 170 -14.61 -2.71 -15.30
CA LYS A 170 -15.75 -3.60 -15.57
C LYS A 170 -15.75 -4.17 -17.00
N VAL A 171 -15.15 -3.46 -17.94
CA VAL A 171 -15.06 -3.91 -19.35
C VAL A 171 -14.08 -5.07 -19.46
N ASN A 172 -12.95 -5.01 -18.73
CA ASN A 172 -11.96 -6.08 -18.72
C ASN A 172 -12.47 -7.33 -18.00
N MET A 173 -13.26 -7.20 -16.92
CA MET A 173 -13.90 -8.36 -16.28
C MET A 173 -14.94 -9.05 -17.18
N ALA A 174 -15.64 -8.29 -18.03
CA ALA A 174 -16.61 -8.86 -18.96
C ALA A 174 -15.97 -9.50 -20.21
N GLN A 175 -14.69 -9.25 -20.45
CA GLN A 175 -13.91 -9.74 -21.58
C GLN A 175 -12.93 -10.86 -21.20
N VAL A 176 -13.04 -11.45 -20.03
CA VAL A 176 -12.42 -12.74 -19.76
C VAL A 176 -13.21 -13.74 -20.61
N GLU A 177 -12.93 -13.78 -21.92
CA GLU A 177 -13.23 -14.96 -22.75
C GLU A 177 -12.59 -16.14 -22.01
N GLU A 178 -13.39 -17.17 -21.77
CA GLU A 178 -12.84 -18.45 -21.30
C GLU A 178 -11.78 -18.87 -22.32
N VAL A 179 -10.52 -18.59 -21.99
CA VAL A 179 -9.39 -19.04 -22.80
C VAL A 179 -9.47 -20.55 -22.80
N SER A 180 -9.63 -21.14 -23.97
CA SER A 180 -9.71 -22.59 -24.08
C SER A 180 -8.46 -23.24 -23.48
N GLU A 181 -8.57 -24.41 -22.91
CA GLU A 181 -7.46 -25.13 -22.25
C GLU A 181 -6.25 -25.28 -23.20
N SER A 182 -6.48 -25.31 -24.53
CA SER A 182 -5.41 -25.32 -25.55
C SER A 182 -4.69 -23.97 -25.68
N GLU A 183 -5.41 -22.86 -25.67
CA GLU A 183 -4.84 -21.49 -25.72
C GLU A 183 -4.12 -21.15 -24.42
N ALA A 184 -4.66 -21.55 -23.25
CA ALA A 184 -4.00 -21.39 -21.97
C ALA A 184 -2.67 -22.15 -21.92
N ASN A 185 -2.62 -23.37 -22.48
CA ASN A 185 -1.38 -24.16 -22.58
C ASN A 185 -0.37 -23.54 -23.55
N GLU A 186 -0.82 -22.92 -24.64
CA GLU A 186 0.05 -22.23 -25.60
C GLU A 186 0.68 -20.98 -24.98
N ILE A 187 -0.12 -20.17 -24.27
CA ILE A 187 0.36 -19.00 -23.50
C ILE A 187 1.35 -19.43 -22.40
N LEU A 188 1.07 -20.53 -21.69
CA LEU A 188 1.97 -21.08 -20.68
C LEU A 188 3.30 -21.57 -21.29
N LEU A 189 3.29 -22.14 -22.48
CA LEU A 189 4.48 -22.54 -23.22
C LEU A 189 5.29 -21.31 -23.66
N GLU A 190 4.65 -20.30 -24.22
CA GLU A 190 5.31 -19.04 -24.59
C GLU A 190 5.91 -18.32 -23.38
N LEU A 191 5.18 -18.26 -22.27
CA LEU A 191 5.67 -17.68 -21.02
C LEU A 191 6.86 -18.48 -20.47
N LYS A 192 6.81 -19.78 -20.54
CA LYS A 192 7.91 -20.66 -20.13
C LYS A 192 9.15 -20.47 -21.00
N ASP A 193 8.98 -20.35 -22.32
CA ASP A 193 10.06 -20.08 -23.24
C ASP A 193 10.62 -18.67 -23.10
N TYR A 194 9.74 -17.67 -22.86
CA TYR A 194 10.18 -16.31 -22.49
C TYR A 194 10.96 -16.28 -21.18
N LEU A 195 10.48 -16.93 -20.14
CA LEU A 195 11.16 -17.06 -18.86
C LEU A 195 12.47 -17.86 -19.02
N ASN A 196 12.53 -18.90 -19.85
CA ASN A 196 13.75 -19.64 -20.13
C ASN A 196 14.74 -18.83 -20.98
N SER A 197 14.26 -18.02 -21.92
CA SER A 197 15.11 -17.13 -22.75
C SER A 197 15.65 -15.95 -21.96
N LYS A 198 14.87 -15.42 -21.00
CA LYS A 198 15.24 -14.36 -20.06
C LYS A 198 15.63 -14.88 -18.69
N MET A 199 15.54 -16.20 -18.44
CA MET A 199 16.16 -16.71 -17.25
C MET A 199 17.60 -16.23 -17.29
N TYR A 200 17.83 -15.14 -16.58
CA TYR A 200 19.12 -14.88 -15.99
C TYR A 200 19.52 -16.24 -15.45
N LYS A 201 20.49 -16.92 -16.08
CA LYS A 201 21.23 -17.97 -15.42
C LYS A 201 21.45 -17.38 -14.06
N LEU A 202 20.87 -17.93 -13.01
CA LEU A 202 21.12 -17.47 -11.64
C LEU A 202 22.62 -17.38 -11.55
N ALA A 203 23.13 -16.13 -11.75
CA ALA A 203 24.54 -15.92 -11.95
C ALA A 203 25.19 -16.48 -10.69
N THR A 204 25.89 -17.56 -10.86
CA THR A 204 26.65 -18.16 -9.77
C THR A 204 28.04 -17.59 -9.84
N TYR A 205 28.51 -17.10 -8.72
CA TYR A 205 29.79 -16.44 -8.59
C TYR A 205 30.74 -17.31 -7.77
N ASN A 206 31.96 -17.46 -8.26
CA ASN A 206 33.06 -18.08 -7.54
C ASN A 206 34.31 -17.19 -7.55
N ASP A 207 34.19 -15.97 -8.05
CA ASP A 207 35.26 -15.00 -8.24
C ASP A 207 35.40 -13.98 -7.09
N TYR A 208 34.77 -14.29 -5.95
CA TYR A 208 34.84 -13.40 -4.79
C TYR A 208 36.28 -13.33 -4.22
N PRO A 209 36.65 -12.18 -3.60
CA PRO A 209 38.02 -11.89 -3.18
C PRO A 209 38.64 -12.97 -2.30
N ASP A 210 39.93 -13.25 -2.47
CA ASP A 210 40.67 -14.25 -1.67
C ASP A 210 40.64 -13.95 -0.16
N GLY A 211 40.48 -12.70 0.23
CA GLY A 211 40.24 -12.29 1.62
C GLY A 211 38.99 -12.93 2.24
N VAL A 212 37.92 -13.08 1.45
CA VAL A 212 36.67 -13.72 1.89
C VAL A 212 36.93 -15.22 2.14
N VAL A 213 37.63 -15.88 1.22
CA VAL A 213 38.03 -17.30 1.35
C VAL A 213 38.91 -17.52 2.57
N SER A 214 39.92 -16.66 2.76
CA SER A 214 40.84 -16.73 3.90
C SER A 214 40.13 -16.52 5.24
N ASN A 215 39.18 -15.60 5.30
CA ASN A 215 38.38 -15.39 6.50
C ASN A 215 37.46 -16.59 6.79
N ALA A 216 36.82 -17.14 5.77
CA ALA A 216 35.98 -18.33 5.93
C ALA A 216 36.78 -19.54 6.42
N LYS A 217 37.99 -19.75 5.89
CA LYS A 217 38.91 -20.82 6.35
C LYS A 217 39.30 -20.62 7.81
N ARG A 218 39.66 -19.38 8.21
CA ARG A 218 39.98 -19.07 9.64
C ARG A 218 38.83 -19.35 10.58
N VAL A 219 37.60 -19.03 10.15
CA VAL A 219 36.40 -19.37 10.94
C VAL A 219 36.26 -20.88 11.10
N LEU A 220 36.41 -21.65 10.03
CA LEU A 220 36.30 -23.09 10.08
C LEU A 220 37.41 -23.72 10.96
N GLU A 221 38.66 -23.25 10.86
CA GLU A 221 39.75 -23.69 11.72
C GLU A 221 39.53 -23.39 13.21
N TYR A 222 38.97 -22.20 13.50
CA TYR A 222 38.56 -21.82 14.86
C TYR A 222 37.49 -22.77 15.40
N VAL A 223 36.45 -23.00 14.56
CA VAL A 223 35.34 -23.88 14.90
C VAL A 223 35.72 -25.31 15.09
N ASP A 224 36.69 -25.82 14.31
CA ASP A 224 37.22 -27.17 14.45
C ASP A 224 37.87 -27.37 15.84
N LYS A 225 38.52 -26.32 16.37
CA LYS A 225 39.14 -26.34 17.68
C LYS A 225 38.19 -26.07 18.85
N ASN A 226 37.17 -25.23 18.66
CA ASN A 226 36.37 -24.67 19.75
C ASN A 226 34.85 -24.97 19.63
N GLY A 227 34.43 -25.59 18.53
CA GLY A 227 33.02 -25.78 18.21
C GLY A 227 32.31 -24.49 17.77
N TRP A 228 31.09 -24.62 17.26
CA TRP A 228 30.27 -23.46 16.78
C TRP A 228 29.69 -22.60 17.91
N GLY A 229 29.68 -23.07 19.14
CA GLY A 229 29.04 -22.38 20.26
C GLY A 229 27.54 -22.07 19.96
N SER A 230 27.01 -21.07 20.66
CA SER A 230 25.61 -20.59 20.47
C SER A 230 25.41 -19.66 19.25
N CYS A 231 26.51 -19.24 18.61
CA CYS A 231 26.47 -18.21 17.54
C CYS A 231 26.33 -18.77 16.13
N GLY A 232 26.46 -20.07 15.92
CA GLY A 232 26.46 -20.66 14.60
C GLY A 232 25.12 -21.18 14.13
N THR A 233 24.41 -20.42 13.27
CA THR A 233 23.20 -20.92 12.60
C THR A 233 23.52 -21.96 11.53
N ALA A 234 22.58 -22.87 11.21
CA ALA A 234 22.76 -23.88 10.16
C ALA A 234 23.10 -23.24 8.79
N VAL A 235 22.51 -22.08 8.48
CA VAL A 235 22.79 -21.32 7.26
C VAL A 235 24.21 -20.75 7.28
N GLY A 236 24.63 -20.14 8.39
CA GLY A 236 25.98 -19.60 8.55
C GLY A 236 27.06 -20.66 8.41
N LYS A 237 26.84 -21.83 9.01
CA LYS A 237 27.75 -23.00 8.90
C LYS A 237 27.94 -23.44 7.44
N ARG A 238 26.82 -23.58 6.70
CA ARG A 238 26.86 -23.95 5.28
C ARG A 238 27.59 -22.88 4.45
N ARG A 239 27.30 -21.59 4.68
CA ARG A 239 27.94 -20.49 3.95
C ARG A 239 29.45 -20.43 4.18
N ALA A 240 29.91 -20.60 5.42
CA ALA A 240 31.34 -20.64 5.72
C ALA A 240 32.05 -21.73 4.94
N SER A 241 31.49 -22.95 4.87
CA SER A 241 32.05 -24.06 4.10
C SER A 241 32.04 -23.77 2.58
N GLN A 242 30.97 -23.21 2.05
CA GLN A 242 30.87 -22.87 0.63
C GLN A 242 31.87 -21.77 0.22
N LEU A 243 32.05 -20.74 1.04
CA LEU A 243 33.01 -19.66 0.81
C LEU A 243 34.44 -20.16 0.90
N ALA A 244 34.77 -21.03 1.88
CA ALA A 244 36.11 -21.61 2.06
C ALA A 244 36.52 -22.51 0.89
N SER A 245 35.57 -23.19 0.25
CA SER A 245 35.80 -24.08 -0.90
C SER A 245 35.72 -23.39 -2.26
N LYS A 246 35.51 -22.07 -2.32
CA LYS A 246 35.23 -21.34 -3.58
C LYS A 246 34.07 -21.96 -4.39
N SER A 247 33.04 -22.46 -3.72
CA SER A 247 31.85 -22.99 -4.40
C SER A 247 31.08 -21.89 -5.13
N ASN A 248 30.41 -22.26 -6.22
CA ASN A 248 29.51 -21.35 -6.93
C ASN A 248 28.36 -20.91 -6.01
N LEU A 249 28.24 -19.64 -5.79
CA LEU A 249 27.19 -19.01 -4.97
C LEU A 249 26.21 -18.23 -5.83
N THR A 250 24.92 -18.30 -5.51
CA THR A 250 23.90 -17.49 -6.15
C THR A 250 23.86 -16.07 -5.57
N VAL A 251 23.34 -15.08 -6.32
CA VAL A 251 23.17 -13.70 -5.85
C VAL A 251 22.38 -13.64 -4.54
N SER A 252 21.36 -14.49 -4.36
CA SER A 252 20.58 -14.57 -3.12
C SER A 252 21.38 -15.09 -1.92
N THR A 253 22.51 -15.76 -2.16
CA THR A 253 23.38 -16.26 -1.10
C THR A 253 24.44 -15.25 -0.70
N ILE A 254 24.77 -14.32 -1.61
CA ILE A 254 25.81 -13.29 -1.42
C ILE A 254 25.25 -12.03 -0.74
N LYS A 255 23.95 -11.73 -0.94
CA LYS A 255 23.25 -10.68 -0.22
C LYS A 255 22.86 -11.12 1.20
#